data_357bdfbbe857340d3f007d1870a9e68b
#
_entry.id   357bdfbbe857340d3f007d1870a9e68b
#
_cell.length_a   1.000
_cell.length_b   1.000
_cell.length_c   1.000
_cell.angle_alpha   90.00
_cell.angle_beta   90.00
_cell.angle_gamma   90.00
#
_symmetry.space_group_name_H-M   'P 1'
#
loop_
_entity.id
_entity.type
_entity.pdbx_description
1 polymer ?
#
loop_
_entity_poly.entity_id
_entity_poly.type
_entity_poly.pdbx_seq_one_letter_code
_entity_poly.pdbx_strand_id
1 'polypeptide(L)'
;IHGEKSGTLSVIDDARMTVTDGGSVLRIEGSVGKDFATRLDALLQASPSLQRIDITSGGGYAVSGLEAARLIRARNLIVRVRSHCASMCVVLWAAGAQRQMEPDAVIGLHAWNPQCDAMPSPAREECRYQIQFASEHITSSEAWLRDAGFNKRLLDLQKNTAAENIAVVTVPQLWDNGVDFSVVDADGNRMRED
;
A
#
# COMPACT_ATOMS: atom_id res chain seq x y z
N ILE A 1 13.58 -20.37 7.73
CA ILE A 1 13.71 -20.14 7.14
C ILE A 1 13.50 -19.80 7.03
N HIS A 2 13.61 -19.92 7.14
CA HIS A 2 13.72 -19.55 6.52
C HIS A 2 13.68 -19.55 5.76
N GLY A 3 13.53 -19.82 5.56
CA GLY A 3 13.76 -19.81 4.54
C GLY A 3 13.46 -20.12 4.15
N GLU A 4 13.53 -20.27 4.29
CA GLU A 4 13.53 -20.51 3.69
C GLU A 4 13.23 -20.52 3.26
N LYS A 5 13.18 -20.50 3.76
CA LYS A 5 13.12 -20.40 3.02
C LYS A 5 13.27 -20.46 2.35
N SER A 6 13.29 -20.76 2.83
CA SER A 6 13.90 -20.67 1.85
C SER A 6 13.59 -19.89 0.74
N GLY A 7 13.90 -19.21 0.47
CA GLY A 7 13.91 -18.37 -0.67
C GLY A 7 12.71 -18.41 -1.58
N THR A 8 11.55 -18.66 -1.08
CA THR A 8 10.36 -18.61 -1.91
C THR A 8 9.72 -17.23 -1.77
N LEU A 9 9.46 -16.57 -2.95
CA LEU A 9 8.78 -15.30 -2.99
C LEU A 9 7.30 -15.42 -2.65
N SER A 10 6.78 -16.65 -2.59
CA SER A 10 5.37 -16.89 -2.33
C SER A 10 4.97 -16.78 -0.86
N VAL A 11 5.92 -16.66 0.05
CA VAL A 11 5.63 -16.63 1.48
C VAL A 11 5.84 -15.23 2.03
N ILE A 12 4.76 -14.45 2.04
CA ILE A 12 4.70 -13.15 2.69
C ILE A 12 3.69 -13.26 3.82
N ASP A 13 4.13 -13.01 5.05
CA ASP A 13 3.25 -13.05 6.21
C ASP A 13 2.29 -11.86 6.12
N ASP A 14 1.00 -12.15 6.36
CA ASP A 14 -0.01 -11.11 6.36
C ASP A 14 0.16 -10.15 7.52
N ALA A 15 -0.21 -8.91 7.29
CA ALA A 15 -0.21 -7.86 8.29
C ALA A 15 -1.06 -8.22 9.50
N ARG A 16 -0.70 -7.67 10.64
CA ARG A 16 -1.53 -7.71 11.82
C ARG A 16 -2.63 -6.67 11.69
N MET A 17 -3.86 -7.06 11.96
CA MET A 17 -5.03 -6.19 11.87
C MET A 17 -5.73 -6.16 13.23
N THR A 18 -5.87 -4.96 13.80
CA THR A 18 -6.45 -4.78 15.13
C THR A 18 -7.48 -3.67 15.11
N VAL A 19 -8.68 -3.96 15.57
CA VAL A 19 -9.75 -2.96 15.71
C VAL A 19 -9.54 -2.21 17.04
N THR A 20 -9.54 -0.89 16.98
CA THR A 20 -9.28 -0.02 18.12
C THR A 20 -10.32 1.10 18.19
N ASP A 21 -10.19 1.97 19.20
CA ASP A 21 -11.01 3.18 19.38
C ASP A 21 -12.53 2.90 19.32
N GLY A 22 -12.95 1.92 20.10
CA GLY A 22 -14.37 1.59 20.19
C GLY A 22 -14.97 1.04 18.90
N GLY A 23 -14.15 0.47 18.04
CA GLY A 23 -14.60 -0.13 16.78
C GLY A 23 -14.55 0.78 15.57
N SER A 24 -14.02 1.99 15.72
CA SER A 24 -14.00 2.98 14.62
C SER A 24 -12.72 2.96 13.78
N VAL A 25 -11.64 2.40 14.31
CA VAL A 25 -10.33 2.40 13.63
C VAL A 25 -9.79 0.99 13.50
N LEU A 26 -9.32 0.65 12.31
CA LEU A 26 -8.59 -0.59 12.04
C LEU A 26 -7.12 -0.26 11.88
N ARG A 27 -6.27 -0.78 12.76
CA ARG A 27 -4.82 -0.64 12.63
C ARG A 27 -4.27 -1.81 11.84
N ILE A 28 -3.51 -1.49 10.79
CA ILE A 28 -2.87 -2.49 9.94
C ILE A 28 -1.36 -2.26 9.97
N GLU A 29 -0.60 -3.29 10.36
CA GLU A 29 0.86 -3.23 10.44
C GLU A 29 1.45 -4.47 9.81
N GLY A 30 2.24 -4.31 8.76
CA GLY A 30 2.92 -5.42 8.09
C GLY A 30 2.59 -5.54 6.61
N SER A 31 2.86 -6.69 6.04
CA SER A 31 2.81 -6.91 4.60
C SER A 31 1.42 -7.25 4.08
N VAL A 32 1.20 -6.93 2.80
CA VAL A 32 -0.01 -7.32 2.09
C VAL A 32 0.20 -8.75 1.58
N GLY A 33 -0.22 -9.73 2.37
CA GLY A 33 -0.12 -11.14 2.02
C GLY A 33 -1.27 -11.63 1.16
N LYS A 34 -1.30 -12.94 0.91
CA LYS A 34 -2.32 -13.53 0.03
C LYS A 34 -3.72 -13.40 0.59
N ASP A 35 -3.88 -13.44 1.90
CA ASP A 35 -5.18 -13.42 2.56
C ASP A 35 -5.58 -12.04 3.05
N PHE A 36 -4.80 -11.01 2.70
CA PHE A 36 -5.01 -9.65 3.18
C PHE A 36 -6.43 -9.15 2.86
N ALA A 37 -6.84 -9.24 1.61
CA ALA A 37 -8.15 -8.76 1.19
C ALA A 37 -9.28 -9.56 1.85
N THR A 38 -9.14 -10.88 1.95
CA THR A 38 -10.14 -11.73 2.59
C THR A 38 -10.29 -11.39 4.06
N ARG A 39 -9.17 -11.17 4.76
CA ARG A 39 -9.18 -10.81 6.17
C ARG A 39 -9.77 -9.42 6.39
N LEU A 40 -9.41 -8.47 5.51
CA LEU A 40 -9.97 -7.13 5.57
C LEU A 40 -11.49 -7.16 5.38
N ASP A 41 -11.96 -7.91 4.37
CA ASP A 41 -13.39 -8.03 4.11
C ASP A 41 -14.15 -8.57 5.32
N ALA A 42 -13.62 -9.62 5.96
CA ALA A 42 -14.24 -10.20 7.15
C ALA A 42 -14.33 -9.20 8.29
N LEU A 43 -13.26 -8.42 8.51
CA LEU A 43 -13.27 -7.38 9.56
C LEU A 43 -14.25 -6.27 9.24
N LEU A 44 -14.34 -5.85 7.99
CA LEU A 44 -15.28 -4.81 7.58
C LEU A 44 -16.73 -5.27 7.80
N GLN A 45 -17.02 -6.52 7.49
CA GLN A 45 -18.38 -7.06 7.72
C GLN A 45 -18.70 -7.19 9.20
N ALA A 46 -17.72 -7.56 10.02
CA ALA A 46 -17.92 -7.73 11.45
C ALA A 46 -17.92 -6.40 12.21
N SER A 47 -17.44 -5.32 11.60
CA SER A 47 -17.25 -4.04 12.28
C SER A 47 -17.87 -2.90 11.47
N PRO A 48 -19.20 -2.78 11.48
CA PRO A 48 -19.89 -1.75 10.67
C PRO A 48 -19.56 -0.32 11.09
N SER A 49 -19.00 -0.12 12.28
CA SER A 49 -18.61 1.20 12.78
C SER A 49 -17.26 1.68 12.30
N LEU A 50 -16.51 0.85 11.54
CA LEU A 50 -15.19 1.24 11.05
C LEU A 50 -15.30 2.44 10.11
N GLN A 51 -14.47 3.45 10.36
CA GLN A 51 -14.41 4.69 9.59
C GLN A 51 -13.03 4.96 9.03
N ARG A 52 -11.99 4.42 9.65
CA ARG A 52 -10.61 4.73 9.29
C ARG A 52 -9.70 3.52 9.42
N ILE A 53 -8.74 3.46 8.50
CA ILE A 53 -7.61 2.53 8.58
C ILE A 53 -6.37 3.34 8.89
N ASP A 54 -5.63 2.95 9.93
CA ASP A 54 -4.28 3.45 10.22
C ASP A 54 -3.31 2.39 9.72
N ILE A 55 -2.45 2.74 8.77
CA ILE A 55 -1.62 1.75 8.10
C ILE A 55 -0.13 2.07 8.16
N THR A 56 0.67 1.03 8.37
CA THR A 56 2.12 1.04 8.20
C THR A 56 2.48 -0.27 7.49
N SER A 57 2.97 -0.19 6.26
CA SER A 57 3.20 -1.38 5.44
C SER A 57 4.25 -1.13 4.38
N GLY A 58 5.07 -2.14 4.14
CA GLY A 58 6.01 -2.16 3.03
C GLY A 58 5.43 -2.67 1.72
N GLY A 59 4.15 -3.00 1.69
CA GLY A 59 3.48 -3.53 0.50
C GLY A 59 3.41 -5.04 0.47
N GLY A 60 3.27 -5.61 -0.71
CA GLY A 60 3.17 -7.06 -0.90
C GLY A 60 2.52 -7.41 -2.23
N TYR A 61 1.61 -8.37 -2.21
CA TYR A 61 1.00 -8.92 -3.41
C TYR A 61 0.03 -7.95 -4.08
N ALA A 62 0.16 -7.82 -5.40
CA ALA A 62 -0.66 -6.91 -6.18
C ALA A 62 -2.14 -7.32 -6.21
N VAL A 63 -2.42 -8.59 -6.44
CA VAL A 63 -3.80 -9.06 -6.56
C VAL A 63 -4.59 -8.78 -5.28
N SER A 64 -4.05 -9.19 -4.15
CA SER A 64 -4.69 -8.98 -2.85
C SER A 64 -4.80 -7.49 -2.53
N GLY A 65 -3.77 -6.72 -2.84
CA GLY A 65 -3.78 -5.27 -2.62
C GLY A 65 -4.83 -4.55 -3.46
N LEU A 66 -4.96 -4.89 -4.74
CA LEU A 66 -5.96 -4.27 -5.62
C LEU A 66 -7.38 -4.61 -5.16
N GLU A 67 -7.60 -5.83 -4.70
CA GLU A 67 -8.89 -6.24 -4.17
C GLU A 67 -9.21 -5.48 -2.88
N ALA A 68 -8.24 -5.35 -1.99
CA ALA A 68 -8.38 -4.56 -0.76
C ALA A 68 -8.66 -3.09 -1.07
N ALA A 69 -8.03 -2.53 -2.09
CA ALA A 69 -8.29 -1.14 -2.52
C ALA A 69 -9.76 -0.94 -2.87
N ARG A 70 -10.35 -1.87 -3.61
CA ARG A 70 -11.77 -1.81 -3.96
C ARG A 70 -12.66 -1.86 -2.71
N LEU A 71 -12.32 -2.70 -1.74
CA LEU A 71 -13.06 -2.80 -0.48
C LEU A 71 -13.00 -1.49 0.31
N ILE A 72 -11.83 -0.88 0.37
CA ILE A 72 -11.62 0.39 1.08
C ILE A 72 -12.48 1.49 0.47
N ARG A 73 -12.46 1.63 -0.84
CA ARG A 73 -13.24 2.66 -1.53
C ARG A 73 -14.73 2.42 -1.38
N ALA A 74 -15.17 1.16 -1.50
CA ALA A 74 -16.57 0.81 -1.39
C ALA A 74 -17.15 1.14 0.00
N ARG A 75 -16.31 1.06 1.04
CA ARG A 75 -16.71 1.38 2.42
C ARG A 75 -16.49 2.83 2.79
N ASN A 76 -15.98 3.65 1.87
CA ASN A 76 -15.75 5.08 2.11
C ASN A 76 -14.81 5.35 3.28
N LEU A 77 -13.79 4.52 3.43
CA LEU A 77 -12.88 4.61 4.58
C LEU A 77 -11.83 5.69 4.39
N ILE A 78 -11.45 6.33 5.49
CA ILE A 78 -10.26 7.17 5.56
C ILE A 78 -9.06 6.23 5.69
N VAL A 79 -7.96 6.51 4.98
CA VAL A 79 -6.70 5.77 5.16
C VAL A 79 -5.62 6.74 5.60
N ARG A 80 -5.03 6.48 6.77
CA ARG A 80 -3.99 7.31 7.37
C ARG A 80 -2.68 6.55 7.44
N VAL A 81 -1.62 7.10 6.85
CA VAL A 81 -0.27 6.55 6.98
C VAL A 81 0.34 7.05 8.28
N ARG A 82 0.80 6.14 9.12
CA ARG A 82 1.37 6.50 10.42
C ARG A 82 2.89 6.66 10.37
N SER A 83 3.59 5.72 9.77
CA SER A 83 5.06 5.75 9.69
C SER A 83 5.52 5.71 8.25
N HIS A 84 5.28 4.60 7.57
CA HIS A 84 5.64 4.46 6.17
C HIS A 84 4.60 3.63 5.43
N CYS A 85 4.51 3.86 4.12
CA CYS A 85 3.62 3.11 3.25
C CYS A 85 4.31 3.01 1.90
N ALA A 86 4.69 1.80 1.52
CA ALA A 86 5.50 1.58 0.32
C ALA A 86 4.85 0.58 -0.61
N SER A 87 5.16 0.69 -1.90
CA SER A 87 4.75 -0.27 -2.89
C SER A 87 3.22 -0.41 -2.90
N MET A 88 2.69 -1.62 -2.79
CA MET A 88 1.25 -1.86 -2.83
C MET A 88 0.46 -1.13 -1.73
N CYS A 89 1.11 -0.80 -0.61
CA CYS A 89 0.48 0.02 0.43
C CYS A 89 0.03 1.38 -0.12
N VAL A 90 0.80 1.97 -1.04
CA VAL A 90 0.48 3.29 -1.62
C VAL A 90 -0.84 3.23 -2.37
N VAL A 91 -1.12 2.11 -3.03
CA VAL A 91 -2.40 1.89 -3.72
C VAL A 91 -3.55 1.83 -2.71
N LEU A 92 -3.34 1.17 -1.57
CA LEU A 92 -4.35 1.13 -0.50
C LEU A 92 -4.64 2.53 0.03
N TRP A 93 -3.59 3.32 0.25
CA TRP A 93 -3.74 4.71 0.69
C TRP A 93 -4.49 5.54 -0.36
N ALA A 94 -4.11 5.40 -1.62
CA ALA A 94 -4.76 6.10 -2.73
C ALA A 94 -6.26 5.77 -2.82
N ALA A 95 -6.65 4.56 -2.46
CA ALA A 95 -8.04 4.11 -2.52
C ALA A 95 -8.92 4.70 -1.42
N GLY A 96 -8.33 5.29 -0.38
CA GLY A 96 -9.11 5.92 0.69
C GLY A 96 -10.05 7.00 0.16
N ALA A 97 -11.24 7.08 0.73
CA ALA A 97 -12.18 8.19 0.42
C ALA A 97 -11.58 9.53 0.83
N GLN A 98 -10.80 9.53 1.90
CA GLN A 98 -9.93 10.62 2.31
C GLN A 98 -8.57 10.03 2.66
N ARG A 99 -7.50 10.72 2.29
CA ARG A 99 -6.14 10.31 2.56
C ARG A 99 -5.53 11.21 3.61
N GLN A 100 -4.87 10.60 4.59
CA GLN A 100 -4.21 11.32 5.68
C GLN A 100 -2.82 10.76 5.92
N MET A 101 -1.91 11.60 6.40
CA MET A 101 -0.57 11.19 6.82
C MET A 101 -0.22 11.89 8.12
N GLU A 102 0.51 11.21 8.99
CA GLU A 102 1.16 11.89 10.12
C GLU A 102 2.36 12.68 9.58
N PRO A 103 2.80 13.73 10.30
CA PRO A 103 3.77 14.69 9.73
C PRO A 103 5.09 14.08 9.27
N ASP A 104 5.58 13.07 9.97
CA ASP A 104 6.85 12.43 9.67
C ASP A 104 6.71 11.17 8.84
N ALA A 105 5.49 10.85 8.41
CA ALA A 105 5.24 9.67 7.58
C ALA A 105 5.82 9.87 6.18
N VAL A 106 6.18 8.76 5.54
CA VAL A 106 6.74 8.78 4.20
C VAL A 106 6.07 7.73 3.32
N ILE A 107 6.10 7.99 2.02
CA ILE A 107 5.64 7.07 0.98
C ILE A 107 6.89 6.50 0.30
N GLY A 108 6.84 5.22 -0.07
CA GLY A 108 7.93 4.57 -0.79
C GLY A 108 7.46 4.08 -2.16
N LEU A 109 8.19 4.46 -3.20
CA LEU A 109 7.86 4.10 -4.57
C LEU A 109 8.97 3.27 -5.21
N HIS A 110 8.61 2.26 -5.97
CA HIS A 110 9.53 1.50 -6.81
C HIS A 110 8.76 0.75 -7.91
N ALA A 111 9.51 0.28 -8.90
CA ALA A 111 8.93 -0.46 -10.02
C ALA A 111 8.39 -1.82 -9.55
N TRP A 112 7.37 -2.27 -10.26
CA TRP A 112 6.68 -3.52 -9.93
C TRP A 112 7.37 -4.78 -10.49
N ASN A 113 8.27 -4.61 -11.46
CA ASN A 113 8.87 -5.73 -12.19
C ASN A 113 10.19 -6.18 -11.56
N PRO A 114 10.20 -7.28 -10.82
CA PRO A 114 11.44 -7.83 -10.30
C PRO A 114 12.28 -8.46 -11.42
N GLN A 115 13.57 -8.63 -11.17
CA GLN A 115 14.50 -9.27 -12.10
C GLN A 115 14.43 -10.79 -11.93
N CYS A 116 13.45 -11.41 -12.57
CA CYS A 116 13.19 -12.84 -12.38
C CYS A 116 14.36 -13.73 -12.78
N ASP A 117 15.05 -13.38 -13.86
CA ASP A 117 16.13 -14.22 -14.41
C ASP A 117 17.32 -14.34 -13.48
N ALA A 118 17.48 -13.41 -12.55
CA ALA A 118 18.57 -13.45 -11.58
C ALA A 118 18.24 -14.36 -10.39
N MET A 119 17.03 -14.91 -10.31
CA MET A 119 16.58 -15.73 -9.19
C MET A 119 16.80 -17.21 -9.46
N PRO A 120 17.07 -18.01 -8.41
CA PRO A 120 17.11 -19.47 -8.55
C PRO A 120 15.71 -20.05 -8.63
N SER A 121 15.57 -21.28 -9.16
CA SER A 121 14.34 -22.05 -9.09
C SER A 121 14.08 -22.49 -7.65
N PRO A 122 12.83 -22.57 -7.20
CA PRO A 122 11.60 -22.28 -7.93
C PRO A 122 11.16 -20.83 -7.88
N ALA A 123 11.92 -19.97 -7.19
CA ALA A 123 11.58 -18.54 -7.07
C ALA A 123 11.50 -17.86 -8.43
N ARG A 124 12.37 -18.24 -9.38
CA ARG A 124 12.37 -17.69 -10.73
C ARG A 124 11.05 -17.97 -11.46
N GLU A 125 10.55 -19.20 -11.37
CA GLU A 125 9.31 -19.60 -12.03
C GLU A 125 8.12 -18.89 -11.42
N GLU A 126 8.09 -18.75 -10.11
CA GLU A 126 7.03 -18.01 -9.42
C GLU A 126 7.04 -16.53 -9.82
N CYS A 127 8.22 -15.94 -9.89
CA CYS A 127 8.40 -14.56 -10.32
C CYS A 127 7.89 -14.36 -11.75
N ARG A 128 8.25 -15.26 -12.67
CA ARG A 128 7.79 -15.19 -14.07
C ARG A 128 6.29 -15.36 -14.18
N TYR A 129 5.71 -16.23 -13.37
CA TYR A 129 4.26 -16.41 -13.32
C TYR A 129 3.56 -15.12 -12.93
N GLN A 130 4.07 -14.43 -11.92
CA GLN A 130 3.48 -13.18 -11.47
C GLN A 130 3.65 -12.07 -12.51
N ILE A 131 4.80 -12.02 -13.17
CA ILE A 131 5.11 -10.99 -14.17
C ILE A 131 4.20 -11.05 -15.40
N GLN A 132 3.73 -12.23 -15.78
CA GLN A 132 2.87 -12.32 -16.96
C GLN A 132 1.55 -11.56 -16.80
N PHE A 133 1.17 -11.24 -15.57
CA PHE A 133 -0.01 -10.41 -15.30
C PHE A 133 0.37 -8.97 -14.92
N ALA A 134 1.66 -8.64 -14.98
CA ALA A 134 2.15 -7.37 -14.44
C ALA A 134 1.57 -6.16 -15.15
N SER A 135 1.42 -6.20 -16.48
CA SER A 135 0.92 -5.05 -17.23
C SER A 135 -0.49 -4.66 -16.78
N GLU A 136 -1.34 -5.65 -16.53
CA GLU A 136 -2.70 -5.41 -16.05
C GLU A 136 -2.70 -4.83 -14.64
N HIS A 137 -1.89 -5.41 -13.75
CA HIS A 137 -1.78 -4.92 -12.38
C HIS A 137 -1.16 -3.52 -12.32
N ILE A 138 -0.18 -3.23 -13.16
CA ILE A 138 0.45 -1.91 -13.23
C ILE A 138 -0.58 -0.86 -13.67
N THR A 139 -1.36 -1.16 -14.70
CA THR A 139 -2.37 -0.23 -15.19
C THR A 139 -3.42 0.07 -14.11
N SER A 140 -3.89 -0.95 -13.41
CA SER A 140 -4.87 -0.78 -12.33
C SER A 140 -4.29 0.01 -11.17
N SER A 141 -3.04 -0.28 -10.78
CA SER A 141 -2.37 0.43 -9.69
C SER A 141 -2.16 1.90 -10.03
N GLU A 142 -1.72 2.20 -11.26
CA GLU A 142 -1.52 3.59 -11.69
C GLU A 142 -2.83 4.38 -11.72
N ALA A 143 -3.94 3.72 -12.07
CA ALA A 143 -5.25 4.37 -12.07
C ALA A 143 -5.61 4.85 -10.65
N TRP A 144 -5.36 4.03 -9.63
CA TRP A 144 -5.58 4.45 -8.25
C TRP A 144 -4.70 5.63 -7.84
N LEU A 145 -3.41 5.59 -8.23
CA LEU A 145 -2.47 6.67 -7.90
C LEU A 145 -2.86 7.97 -8.58
N ARG A 146 -3.27 7.92 -9.86
CA ARG A 146 -3.72 9.12 -10.58
C ARG A 146 -4.97 9.70 -9.95
N ASP A 147 -5.89 8.86 -9.53
CA ASP A 147 -7.11 9.31 -8.85
C ASP A 147 -6.77 10.07 -7.56
N ALA A 148 -5.70 9.71 -6.88
CA ALA A 148 -5.23 10.40 -5.68
C ALA A 148 -4.44 11.69 -5.97
N GLY A 149 -4.19 12.00 -7.24
CA GLY A 149 -3.48 13.21 -7.62
C GLY A 149 -2.00 13.02 -7.94
N PHE A 150 -1.51 11.79 -8.02
CA PHE A 150 -0.12 11.53 -8.40
C PHE A 150 0.11 12.01 -9.83
N ASN A 151 1.05 12.93 -10.01
CA ASN A 151 1.37 13.47 -11.32
C ASN A 151 2.38 12.59 -12.07
N LYS A 152 2.69 12.97 -13.31
CA LYS A 152 3.65 12.22 -14.14
C LYS A 152 5.00 12.08 -13.47
N ARG A 153 5.46 13.11 -12.75
CA ARG A 153 6.76 13.08 -12.08
C ARG A 153 6.84 11.97 -11.04
N LEU A 154 5.81 11.82 -10.21
CA LEU A 154 5.76 10.74 -9.21
C LEU A 154 5.61 9.38 -9.85
N LEU A 155 4.81 9.26 -10.91
CA LEU A 155 4.65 8.00 -11.63
C LEU A 155 5.94 7.59 -12.34
N ASP A 156 6.67 8.54 -12.91
CA ASP A 156 7.98 8.27 -13.52
C ASP A 156 9.00 7.87 -12.45
N LEU A 157 8.97 8.51 -11.29
CA LEU A 157 9.85 8.14 -10.19
C LEU A 157 9.61 6.70 -9.77
N GLN A 158 8.36 6.27 -9.70
CA GLN A 158 8.02 4.88 -9.41
C GLN A 158 8.61 3.94 -10.46
N LYS A 159 8.38 4.22 -11.73
CA LYS A 159 8.82 3.35 -12.83
C LYS A 159 10.34 3.27 -12.92
N ASN A 160 11.04 4.35 -12.61
CA ASN A 160 12.48 4.46 -12.77
C ASN A 160 13.27 4.06 -11.52
N THR A 161 12.61 3.72 -10.43
CA THR A 161 13.27 3.19 -9.24
C THR A 161 13.23 1.67 -9.30
N ALA A 162 14.39 1.05 -9.28
CA ALA A 162 14.49 -0.41 -9.40
C ALA A 162 13.68 -1.11 -8.31
N ALA A 163 13.16 -2.30 -8.62
CA ALA A 163 12.30 -3.06 -7.71
C ALA A 163 12.97 -3.39 -6.38
N GLU A 164 14.29 -3.52 -6.36
CA GLU A 164 15.06 -3.77 -5.14
C GLU A 164 15.41 -2.51 -4.35
N ASN A 165 15.10 -1.34 -4.88
CA ASN A 165 15.34 -0.05 -4.23
C ASN A 165 14.01 0.60 -3.86
N ILE A 166 14.08 1.71 -3.14
CA ILE A 166 12.88 2.48 -2.81
C ILE A 166 13.19 3.96 -2.90
N ALA A 167 12.30 4.69 -3.56
CA ALA A 167 12.34 6.14 -3.59
C ALA A 167 11.42 6.67 -2.48
N VAL A 168 12.00 7.34 -1.49
CA VAL A 168 11.24 7.87 -0.36
C VAL A 168 10.70 9.25 -0.72
N VAL A 169 9.41 9.46 -0.54
CA VAL A 169 8.73 10.72 -0.83
C VAL A 169 8.09 11.23 0.45
N THR A 170 8.42 12.45 0.80
CA THR A 170 7.97 13.10 2.04
C THR A 170 6.65 13.85 1.83
N VAL A 171 6.05 14.28 2.94
CA VAL A 171 4.81 15.09 2.89
C VAL A 171 4.95 16.32 1.99
N PRO A 172 5.99 17.18 2.15
CA PRO A 172 6.12 18.34 1.26
C PRO A 172 6.26 17.96 -0.22
N GLN A 173 6.99 16.90 -0.52
CA GLN A 173 7.18 16.45 -1.90
C GLN A 173 5.87 15.96 -2.52
N LEU A 174 5.02 15.29 -1.73
CA LEU A 174 3.71 14.84 -2.21
C LEU A 174 2.82 16.03 -2.53
N TRP A 175 2.77 17.03 -1.66
CA TRP A 175 1.98 18.25 -1.90
C TRP A 175 2.48 19.00 -3.13
N ASP A 176 3.80 19.15 -3.27
CA ASP A 176 4.40 19.84 -4.42
C ASP A 176 4.05 19.16 -5.73
N ASN A 177 3.73 17.88 -5.70
CA ASN A 177 3.37 17.09 -6.87
C ASN A 177 1.87 16.81 -7.01
N GLY A 178 1.05 17.54 -6.26
CA GLY A 178 -0.40 17.56 -6.47
C GLY A 178 -1.20 16.47 -5.80
N VAL A 179 -0.60 15.67 -4.94
CA VAL A 179 -1.31 14.59 -4.24
C VAL A 179 -2.32 15.19 -3.27
N ASP A 180 -3.54 14.68 -3.30
CA ASP A 180 -4.65 15.16 -2.49
C ASP A 180 -4.71 14.41 -1.16
N PHE A 181 -4.27 15.05 -0.09
CA PHE A 181 -4.29 14.46 1.24
C PHE A 181 -4.16 15.54 2.32
N SER A 182 -4.45 15.15 3.55
CA SER A 182 -4.31 16.02 4.72
C SER A 182 -3.24 15.47 5.66
N VAL A 183 -2.54 16.36 6.33
CA VAL A 183 -1.61 15.97 7.41
C VAL A 183 -2.33 16.14 8.74
N VAL A 184 -2.23 15.12 9.59
CA VAL A 184 -2.85 15.12 10.91
C VAL A 184 -1.81 14.72 11.96
N ASP A 185 -1.93 15.27 13.16
CA ASP A 185 -1.06 14.84 14.26
C ASP A 185 -1.54 13.51 14.84
N ALA A 186 -0.84 12.99 15.85
CA ALA A 186 -1.16 11.71 16.46
C ALA A 186 -2.56 11.68 17.08
N ASP A 187 -3.09 12.83 17.47
CA ASP A 187 -4.42 12.96 18.04
C ASP A 187 -5.51 13.18 16.99
N GLY A 188 -5.11 13.22 15.71
CA GLY A 188 -6.04 13.38 14.60
C GLY A 188 -6.38 14.82 14.26
N ASN A 189 -5.71 15.78 14.85
CA ASN A 189 -5.92 17.19 14.54
C ASN A 189 -5.24 17.56 13.24
N ARG A 190 -5.98 18.24 12.36
CA ARG A 190 -5.46 18.64 11.06
C ARG A 190 -4.36 19.68 11.21
N MET A 191 -3.25 19.44 10.53
CA MET A 191 -2.12 20.37 10.51
C MET A 191 -2.14 21.19 9.22
N ARG A 192 -1.58 22.39 9.29
CA ARG A 192 -1.53 23.29 8.14
C ARG A 192 -0.47 22.86 7.14
N GLU A 193 -0.69 23.25 5.89
CA GLU A 193 0.21 22.99 4.77
C GLU A 193 1.26 24.09 4.62
N ASP A 194 1.76 24.64 5.60
CA ASP A 194 2.73 25.75 5.50
C ASP A 194 4.14 25.27 5.14
#